data_acc37c9051e09363804115ca66f273f5
#
_entry.id   acc37c9051e09363804115ca66f273f5
#
_cell.length_a   1.000
_cell.length_b   1.000
_cell.length_c   1.000
_cell.angle_alpha   90.00
_cell.angle_beta   90.00
_cell.angle_gamma   90.00
#
_symmetry.space_group_name_H-M   'P 1'
#
loop_
_entity.id
_entity.type
_entity.pdbx_description
1 polymer ?
#
loop_
_entity_poly.entity_id
_entity_poly.type
_entity_poly.pdbx_seq_one_letter_code
_entity_poly.pdbx_strand_id
1 'polypeptide(L)'
;MDSDLKGEKGHEKLYVDYLGKAVKVIEHEEPQAGNDVYLSIDKDLQIAVYKLLEQEIAGIVYSNIDNPGSDINIPITDVYFALINNNVIDFSHFSEENASPTEREVQQIFASRQNAVIEQIRTELTGSAPTPFASMTEEYQDYFTYIIKNMLHDNNILLKKNIDTSDEVYLQWQNGAIGPQEYLNHAIAKGWIDITKFSVSEKYSDSTEIYDALCDYILNDISTDSDFTKIIYEYLIQTDAITGRQLCLILFDQNILAFDEDDIAGLSGGTIAPASFIKEKIQNLEITPAQLALDPCAGSCVITDTKTGEVLALVSYPGYDGNRLANTVDSDYFNSLQQNNARPLYNYATQQRTAPGSTFKMVSATAGLAEHVISTTEQIQDLGVYKNVSNEPRCWIYRSFHGSHGLIVI
;
A
#
# COMPACT_ATOMS: atom_id res chain seq x y z
N MET A 1 14.32 -18.92 -23.90
CA MET A 1 14.89 -17.59 -23.57
C MET A 1 15.94 -17.64 -22.46
N ASP A 2 15.69 -18.25 -21.28
CA ASP A 2 16.71 -18.28 -20.22
C ASP A 2 17.98 -19.00 -20.66
N SER A 3 17.83 -20.15 -21.36
CA SER A 3 18.94 -20.90 -21.96
C SER A 3 19.72 -20.10 -23.00
N ASP A 4 19.05 -19.21 -23.73
CA ASP A 4 19.67 -18.45 -24.81
C ASP A 4 20.45 -17.23 -24.26
N LEU A 5 19.94 -16.63 -23.19
CA LEU A 5 20.53 -15.45 -22.55
C LEU A 5 21.67 -15.80 -21.59
N LYS A 6 21.60 -16.98 -20.93
CA LYS A 6 22.46 -17.34 -19.81
C LYS A 6 23.93 -17.58 -20.22
N GLY A 7 24.15 -18.05 -21.45
CA GLY A 7 25.47 -18.49 -21.89
C GLY A 7 26.00 -19.70 -21.11
N GLU A 8 27.28 -19.95 -21.21
CA GLU A 8 27.98 -21.02 -20.50
C GLU A 8 28.94 -20.44 -19.46
N LYS A 9 28.85 -20.96 -18.23
CA LYS A 9 29.73 -20.50 -17.14
C LYS A 9 31.13 -21.04 -17.35
N GLY A 10 32.12 -20.16 -17.35
CA GLY A 10 33.51 -20.55 -17.21
C GLY A 10 33.82 -21.12 -15.83
N HIS A 11 34.89 -21.84 -15.72
CA HIS A 11 35.40 -22.32 -14.44
C HIS A 11 36.93 -22.30 -14.37
N GLU A 12 37.44 -22.08 -13.16
CA GLU A 12 38.84 -22.18 -12.83
C GLU A 12 39.05 -23.23 -11.75
N LYS A 13 40.01 -24.15 -12.00
CA LYS A 13 40.47 -25.11 -11.02
C LYS A 13 41.84 -24.68 -10.53
N LEU A 14 41.91 -24.36 -9.28
CA LEU A 14 43.11 -23.80 -8.65
C LEU A 14 43.76 -24.82 -7.71
N TYR A 15 45.10 -24.86 -7.71
CA TYR A 15 45.86 -25.42 -6.61
C TYR A 15 46.04 -24.32 -5.59
N VAL A 16 45.60 -24.55 -4.36
CA VAL A 16 45.73 -23.60 -3.28
C VAL A 16 46.66 -24.12 -2.17
N ASP A 17 47.38 -23.25 -1.49
CA ASP A 17 48.15 -23.58 -0.32
C ASP A 17 47.24 -23.77 0.92
N TYR A 18 47.85 -24.08 2.07
CA TYR A 18 47.14 -24.31 3.32
C TYR A 18 46.45 -23.06 3.89
N LEU A 19 46.69 -21.89 3.32
CA LEU A 19 46.03 -20.60 3.65
C LEU A 19 44.94 -20.22 2.64
N GLY A 20 44.67 -21.07 1.64
CA GLY A 20 43.72 -20.81 0.57
C GLY A 20 44.23 -19.90 -0.56
N LYS A 21 45.52 -19.57 -0.59
CA LYS A 21 46.13 -18.75 -1.64
C LYS A 21 46.38 -19.59 -2.90
N ALA A 22 45.91 -19.08 -4.04
CA ALA A 22 46.16 -19.74 -5.34
C ALA A 22 47.63 -19.84 -5.65
N VAL A 23 48.14 -21.07 -5.86
CA VAL A 23 49.52 -21.39 -6.21
C VAL A 23 49.68 -21.67 -7.69
N LYS A 24 48.70 -22.32 -8.29
CA LYS A 24 48.71 -22.69 -9.70
C LYS A 24 47.30 -22.87 -10.23
N VAL A 25 47.05 -22.35 -11.43
CA VAL A 25 45.85 -22.67 -12.21
C VAL A 25 46.05 -24.04 -12.88
N ILE A 26 45.18 -25.01 -12.66
CA ILE A 26 45.24 -26.37 -13.22
C ILE A 26 44.42 -26.42 -14.51
N GLU A 27 43.25 -25.74 -14.48
CA GLU A 27 42.30 -25.77 -15.58
C GLU A 27 41.60 -24.39 -15.59
N HIS A 28 41.40 -23.83 -16.76
CA HIS A 28 40.73 -22.58 -16.99
C HIS A 28 39.87 -22.71 -18.23
N GLU A 29 38.58 -22.44 -18.09
CA GLU A 29 37.60 -22.37 -19.16
C GLU A 29 36.94 -21.02 -19.13
N GLU A 30 37.07 -20.25 -20.21
CA GLU A 30 36.48 -18.94 -20.32
C GLU A 30 34.96 -19.04 -20.40
N PRO A 31 34.21 -18.13 -19.74
CA PRO A 31 32.76 -18.07 -19.86
C PRO A 31 32.36 -17.66 -21.29
N GLN A 32 31.32 -18.31 -21.84
CA GLN A 32 30.72 -17.91 -23.11
C GLN A 32 29.48 -17.09 -22.88
N ALA A 33 29.43 -15.89 -23.47
CA ALA A 33 28.26 -15.04 -23.40
C ALA A 33 27.05 -15.71 -24.09
N GLY A 34 25.85 -15.48 -23.54
CA GLY A 34 24.62 -15.90 -24.20
C GLY A 34 24.32 -15.10 -25.45
N ASN A 35 23.26 -15.46 -26.13
CA ASN A 35 22.78 -14.79 -27.33
C ASN A 35 21.97 -13.51 -26.98
N ASP A 36 21.99 -12.56 -27.91
CA ASP A 36 21.08 -11.42 -27.85
C ASP A 36 19.62 -11.84 -28.11
N VAL A 37 18.70 -11.23 -27.41
CA VAL A 37 17.27 -11.43 -27.64
C VAL A 37 16.63 -10.11 -28.04
N TYR A 38 15.96 -10.11 -29.18
CA TYR A 38 15.24 -8.95 -29.70
C TYR A 38 13.76 -9.07 -29.33
N LEU A 39 13.21 -8.02 -28.71
CA LEU A 39 11.80 -7.95 -28.37
C LEU A 39 11.01 -7.23 -29.46
N SER A 40 9.72 -7.53 -29.59
CA SER A 40 8.80 -6.81 -30.44
C SER A 40 8.37 -5.45 -29.86
N ILE A 41 8.78 -5.14 -28.63
CA ILE A 41 8.44 -3.88 -27.94
C ILE A 41 9.05 -2.69 -28.67
N ASP A 42 8.19 -1.73 -29.04
CA ASP A 42 8.59 -0.41 -29.50
C ASP A 42 8.89 0.47 -28.29
N LYS A 43 10.15 0.84 -28.12
CA LYS A 43 10.64 1.61 -26.96
C LYS A 43 9.93 2.96 -26.81
N ASP A 44 9.74 3.67 -27.93
CA ASP A 44 9.17 5.02 -27.90
C ASP A 44 7.68 4.98 -27.59
N LEU A 45 6.97 3.98 -28.13
CA LEU A 45 5.59 3.70 -27.79
C LEU A 45 5.45 3.31 -26.30
N GLN A 46 6.33 2.43 -25.80
CA GLN A 46 6.36 2.02 -24.39
C GLN A 46 6.48 3.24 -23.46
N ILE A 47 7.42 4.15 -23.74
CA ILE A 47 7.65 5.36 -22.96
C ILE A 47 6.45 6.31 -23.06
N ALA A 48 5.89 6.52 -24.25
CA ALA A 48 4.74 7.38 -24.46
C ALA A 48 3.52 6.89 -23.66
N VAL A 49 3.24 5.59 -23.70
CA VAL A 49 2.14 4.98 -22.97
C VAL A 49 2.34 5.06 -21.47
N TYR A 50 3.57 4.87 -20.98
CA TYR A 50 3.86 5.04 -19.56
C TYR A 50 3.52 6.45 -19.06
N LYS A 51 3.99 7.48 -19.80
CA LYS A 51 3.70 8.88 -19.47
C LYS A 51 2.21 9.20 -19.52
N LEU A 52 1.49 8.68 -20.50
CA LEU A 52 0.04 8.87 -20.60
C LEU A 52 -0.70 8.22 -19.41
N LEU A 53 -0.33 7.00 -19.01
CA LEU A 53 -0.91 6.37 -17.82
C LEU A 53 -0.68 7.18 -16.56
N GLU A 54 0.53 7.68 -16.37
CA GLU A 54 0.88 8.51 -15.22
C GLU A 54 0.06 9.81 -15.19
N GLN A 55 -0.07 10.49 -16.33
CA GLN A 55 -0.88 11.71 -16.47
C GLN A 55 -2.37 11.45 -16.21
N GLU A 56 -2.94 10.38 -16.78
CA GLU A 56 -4.33 10.02 -16.59
C GLU A 56 -4.64 9.69 -15.12
N ILE A 57 -3.78 8.89 -14.48
CA ILE A 57 -3.94 8.55 -13.07
C ILE A 57 -3.83 9.79 -12.19
N ALA A 58 -2.86 10.67 -12.45
CA ALA A 58 -2.72 11.94 -11.74
C ALA A 58 -3.97 12.84 -11.92
N GLY A 59 -4.52 12.90 -13.14
CA GLY A 59 -5.75 13.63 -13.45
C GLY A 59 -6.95 13.08 -12.69
N ILE A 60 -7.06 11.75 -12.56
CA ILE A 60 -8.11 11.09 -11.77
C ILE A 60 -7.96 11.43 -10.30
N VAL A 61 -6.77 11.26 -9.71
CA VAL A 61 -6.50 11.62 -8.31
C VAL A 61 -6.82 13.09 -8.05
N TYR A 62 -6.29 13.99 -8.89
CA TYR A 62 -6.54 15.44 -8.80
C TYR A 62 -8.03 15.77 -8.79
N SER A 63 -8.82 15.15 -9.68
CA SER A 63 -10.26 15.41 -9.82
C SER A 63 -11.08 14.89 -8.64
N ASN A 64 -10.56 13.93 -7.90
CA ASN A 64 -11.22 13.29 -6.76
C ASN A 64 -10.88 13.95 -5.41
N ILE A 65 -9.81 14.76 -5.34
CA ILE A 65 -9.42 15.43 -4.09
C ILE A 65 -10.46 16.51 -3.73
N ASP A 66 -11.04 16.38 -2.53
CA ASP A 66 -12.10 17.22 -2.00
C ASP A 66 -13.29 17.41 -2.96
N ASN A 67 -13.68 16.33 -3.62
CA ASN A 67 -14.80 16.33 -4.56
C ASN A 67 -15.94 15.42 -4.09
N PRO A 68 -16.90 15.92 -3.29
CA PRO A 68 -18.03 15.12 -2.81
C PRO A 68 -18.96 14.61 -3.90
N GLY A 69 -18.84 15.15 -5.13
CA GLY A 69 -19.62 14.70 -6.30
C GLY A 69 -18.97 13.53 -7.04
N SER A 70 -17.76 13.13 -6.68
CA SER A 70 -17.09 11.96 -7.22
C SER A 70 -17.55 10.68 -6.53
N ASP A 71 -17.53 9.56 -7.29
CA ASP A 71 -17.74 8.22 -6.71
C ASP A 71 -16.63 7.85 -5.70
N ILE A 72 -15.45 8.46 -5.85
CA ILE A 72 -14.29 8.31 -4.96
C ILE A 72 -13.89 9.71 -4.50
N ASN A 73 -14.35 10.14 -3.34
CA ASN A 73 -13.88 11.39 -2.74
C ASN A 73 -12.62 11.12 -1.92
N ILE A 74 -11.54 11.85 -2.20
CA ILE A 74 -10.27 11.78 -1.46
C ILE A 74 -10.16 13.05 -0.61
N PRO A 75 -10.31 12.97 0.73
CA PRO A 75 -10.06 14.11 1.59
C PRO A 75 -8.63 14.64 1.43
N ILE A 76 -8.43 15.95 1.52
CA ILE A 76 -7.08 16.52 1.42
C ILE A 76 -6.17 16.02 2.54
N THR A 77 -6.72 15.68 3.70
CA THR A 77 -5.99 15.06 4.82
C THR A 77 -5.38 13.72 4.45
N ASP A 78 -6.06 12.93 3.63
CA ASP A 78 -5.55 11.64 3.15
C ASP A 78 -4.37 11.83 2.19
N VAL A 79 -4.39 12.91 1.39
CA VAL A 79 -3.24 13.28 0.53
C VAL A 79 -2.03 13.66 1.38
N TYR A 80 -2.24 14.45 2.43
CA TYR A 80 -1.16 14.82 3.35
C TYR A 80 -0.62 13.60 4.11
N PHE A 81 -1.50 12.73 4.58
CA PHE A 81 -1.10 11.49 5.25
C PHE A 81 -0.36 10.55 4.30
N ALA A 82 -0.78 10.46 3.04
CA ALA A 82 -0.14 9.62 2.03
C ALA A 82 1.35 9.94 1.85
N LEU A 83 1.76 11.21 1.99
CA LEU A 83 3.17 11.62 1.94
C LEU A 83 4.03 10.94 3.03
N ILE A 84 3.47 10.77 4.22
CA ILE A 84 4.13 10.07 5.33
C ILE A 84 3.95 8.57 5.20
N ASN A 85 2.73 8.11 4.93
CA ASN A 85 2.40 6.69 4.88
C ASN A 85 3.18 5.93 3.82
N ASN A 86 3.41 6.55 2.66
CA ASN A 86 4.19 5.95 1.57
C ASN A 86 5.67 6.39 1.55
N ASN A 87 6.18 6.90 2.66
CA ASN A 87 7.58 7.29 2.87
C ASN A 87 8.11 8.30 1.82
N VAL A 88 7.25 9.19 1.31
CA VAL A 88 7.68 10.34 0.50
C VAL A 88 8.39 11.33 1.40
N ILE A 89 7.76 11.67 2.53
CA ILE A 89 8.39 12.39 3.63
C ILE A 89 9.01 11.36 4.57
N ASP A 90 10.32 11.46 4.78
CA ASP A 90 11.04 10.67 5.76
C ASP A 90 10.91 11.31 7.15
N PHE A 91 10.00 10.79 7.95
CA PHE A 91 9.79 11.29 9.31
C PHE A 91 10.93 10.93 10.28
N SER A 92 11.81 9.98 9.94
CA SER A 92 13.00 9.68 10.77
C SER A 92 13.99 10.85 10.77
N HIS A 93 14.04 11.60 9.64
CA HIS A 93 14.87 12.79 9.51
C HIS A 93 14.49 13.90 10.50
N PHE A 94 13.23 13.96 10.97
CA PHE A 94 12.75 15.00 11.89
C PHE A 94 13.52 15.08 13.21
N SER A 95 14.17 13.98 13.63
CA SER A 95 14.99 13.89 14.84
C SER A 95 16.50 14.06 14.60
N GLU A 96 16.93 14.25 13.36
CA GLU A 96 18.34 14.43 13.03
C GLU A 96 18.86 15.83 13.36
N GLU A 97 20.17 15.97 13.48
CA GLU A 97 20.81 17.27 13.80
C GLU A 97 20.58 18.33 12.71
N ASN A 98 20.48 17.91 11.45
CA ASN A 98 20.25 18.76 10.28
C ASN A 98 18.77 18.99 9.94
N ALA A 99 17.84 18.46 10.75
CA ALA A 99 16.41 18.69 10.57
C ALA A 99 16.10 20.21 10.52
N SER A 100 15.16 20.57 9.66
CA SER A 100 14.70 21.96 9.52
C SER A 100 13.93 22.45 10.77
N PRO A 101 13.71 23.75 10.93
CA PRO A 101 12.84 24.24 12.00
C PRO A 101 11.42 23.68 11.93
N THR A 102 10.86 23.50 10.74
CA THR A 102 9.52 22.93 10.52
C THR A 102 9.46 21.46 10.94
N GLU A 103 10.46 20.67 10.56
CA GLU A 103 10.57 19.26 10.93
C GLU A 103 10.66 19.09 12.45
N ARG A 104 11.48 19.92 13.12
CA ARG A 104 11.60 19.90 14.58
C ARG A 104 10.31 20.26 15.30
N GLU A 105 9.55 21.22 14.76
CA GLU A 105 8.23 21.57 15.30
C GLU A 105 7.27 20.39 15.20
N VAL A 106 7.21 19.75 14.04
CA VAL A 106 6.38 18.54 13.80
C VAL A 106 6.82 17.41 14.72
N GLN A 107 8.11 17.20 14.91
CA GLN A 107 8.65 16.20 15.84
C GLN A 107 8.25 16.46 17.29
N GLN A 108 8.20 17.71 17.73
CA GLN A 108 7.76 18.06 19.10
C GLN A 108 6.27 17.77 19.30
N ILE A 109 5.44 18.10 18.31
CA ILE A 109 4.00 17.78 18.32
C ILE A 109 3.81 16.26 18.40
N PHE A 110 4.50 15.51 17.53
CA PHE A 110 4.45 14.06 17.49
C PHE A 110 4.88 13.43 18.83
N ALA A 111 6.04 13.80 19.37
CA ALA A 111 6.57 13.24 20.61
C ALA A 111 5.62 13.47 21.80
N SER A 112 5.02 14.66 21.89
CA SER A 112 4.01 14.96 22.89
C SER A 112 2.78 14.06 22.76
N ARG A 113 2.29 13.85 21.53
CA ARG A 113 1.14 12.97 21.25
C ARG A 113 1.46 11.52 21.52
N GLN A 114 2.59 11.02 21.04
CA GLN A 114 3.03 9.64 21.25
C GLN A 114 3.08 9.29 22.74
N ASN A 115 3.67 10.14 23.57
CA ASN A 115 3.69 9.95 25.01
C ASN A 115 2.29 9.85 25.61
N ALA A 116 1.38 10.73 25.21
CA ALA A 116 -0.01 10.71 25.69
C ALA A 116 -0.76 9.44 25.23
N VAL A 117 -0.56 9.01 23.98
CA VAL A 117 -1.15 7.78 23.44
C VAL A 117 -0.64 6.55 24.19
N ILE A 118 0.68 6.43 24.41
CA ILE A 118 1.28 5.31 25.15
C ILE A 118 0.74 5.24 26.57
N GLU A 119 0.62 6.37 27.28
CA GLU A 119 0.07 6.39 28.64
C GLU A 119 -1.42 6.02 28.70
N GLN A 120 -2.19 6.42 27.71
CA GLN A 120 -3.60 6.01 27.62
C GLN A 120 -3.73 4.50 27.32
N ILE A 121 -2.93 3.98 26.36
CA ILE A 121 -2.88 2.53 26.08
C ILE A 121 -2.46 1.76 27.34
N ARG A 122 -1.47 2.23 28.08
CA ARG A 122 -1.08 1.66 29.38
C ARG A 122 -2.28 1.61 30.33
N THR A 123 -3.02 2.71 30.41
CA THR A 123 -4.20 2.81 31.29
C THR A 123 -5.29 1.80 30.90
N GLU A 124 -5.56 1.62 29.60
CA GLU A 124 -6.54 0.63 29.10
C GLU A 124 -6.08 -0.82 29.31
N LEU A 125 -4.77 -1.07 29.26
CA LEU A 125 -4.22 -2.41 29.50
C LEU A 125 -4.10 -2.76 30.98
N THR A 126 -3.77 -1.81 31.87
CA THR A 126 -3.42 -2.11 33.27
C THR A 126 -4.37 -1.48 34.31
N GLY A 127 -5.30 -0.64 33.88
CA GLY A 127 -6.26 0.06 34.75
C GLY A 127 -7.32 -0.87 35.32
N SER A 128 -7.96 -0.44 36.40
CA SER A 128 -8.98 -1.22 37.11
C SER A 128 -10.36 -1.21 36.45
N ALA A 129 -10.58 -0.35 35.45
CA ALA A 129 -11.86 -0.17 34.76
C ALA A 129 -11.60 0.03 33.24
N PRO A 130 -11.20 -1.02 32.51
CA PRO A 130 -10.91 -0.92 31.08
C PRO A 130 -12.18 -0.59 30.28
N THR A 131 -12.01 0.23 29.27
CA THR A 131 -13.11 0.63 28.38
C THR A 131 -13.44 -0.50 27.41
N PRO A 132 -14.73 -0.89 27.21
CA PRO A 132 -15.11 -1.79 26.13
C PRO A 132 -14.69 -1.23 24.77
N PHE A 133 -14.21 -2.09 23.88
CA PHE A 133 -13.61 -1.67 22.60
C PHE A 133 -14.57 -0.80 21.75
N ALA A 134 -15.84 -1.17 21.64
CA ALA A 134 -16.84 -0.38 20.91
C ALA A 134 -17.16 0.98 21.54
N SER A 135 -16.77 1.23 22.80
CA SER A 135 -16.97 2.47 23.50
C SER A 135 -15.76 3.40 23.45
N MET A 136 -14.64 2.93 22.92
CA MET A 136 -13.44 3.73 22.68
C MET A 136 -13.67 4.71 21.53
N THR A 137 -12.89 5.79 21.47
CA THR A 137 -12.85 6.64 20.28
C THR A 137 -12.27 5.86 19.10
N GLU A 138 -12.61 6.26 17.86
CA GLU A 138 -12.12 5.64 16.63
C GLU A 138 -10.59 5.51 16.63
N GLU A 139 -9.90 6.56 17.04
CA GLU A 139 -8.44 6.58 17.18
C GLU A 139 -7.91 5.42 18.06
N TYR A 140 -8.50 5.20 19.24
CA TYR A 140 -8.06 4.12 20.13
C TYR A 140 -8.52 2.74 19.65
N GLN A 141 -9.62 2.67 18.93
CA GLN A 141 -10.03 1.42 18.25
C GLN A 141 -9.00 1.04 17.18
N ASP A 142 -8.47 1.98 16.44
CA ASP A 142 -7.43 1.74 15.43
C ASP A 142 -6.10 1.35 16.08
N TYR A 143 -5.69 2.01 17.15
CA TYR A 143 -4.49 1.62 17.90
C TYR A 143 -4.58 0.19 18.42
N PHE A 144 -5.67 -0.20 19.06
CA PHE A 144 -5.84 -1.56 19.54
C PHE A 144 -6.09 -2.59 18.43
N THR A 145 -6.69 -2.18 17.33
CA THR A 145 -6.78 -3.01 16.13
C THR A 145 -5.39 -3.32 15.59
N TYR A 146 -4.54 -2.32 15.46
CA TYR A 146 -3.15 -2.49 15.05
C TYR A 146 -2.39 -3.41 16.02
N ILE A 147 -2.41 -3.12 17.31
CA ILE A 147 -1.72 -3.91 18.33
C ILE A 147 -2.14 -5.39 18.27
N ILE A 148 -3.45 -5.66 18.27
CA ILE A 148 -3.95 -7.03 18.42
C ILE A 148 -3.96 -7.79 17.09
N LYS A 149 -4.40 -7.15 15.98
CA LYS A 149 -4.58 -7.84 14.69
C LYS A 149 -3.35 -7.80 13.78
N ASN A 150 -2.44 -6.84 13.97
CA ASN A 150 -1.21 -6.73 13.18
C ASN A 150 -0.01 -7.13 14.05
N MET A 151 0.43 -6.28 14.95
CA MET A 151 1.66 -6.42 15.71
C MET A 151 1.77 -7.77 16.45
N LEU A 152 0.80 -8.13 17.31
CA LEU A 152 0.85 -9.39 18.05
C LEU A 152 0.71 -10.64 17.16
N HIS A 153 -0.01 -10.53 16.03
CA HIS A 153 -0.11 -11.64 15.08
C HIS A 153 1.15 -11.79 14.21
N ASP A 154 1.69 -10.69 13.70
CA ASP A 154 2.83 -10.71 12.77
C ASP A 154 4.11 -11.11 13.50
N ASN A 155 4.24 -10.72 14.78
CA ASN A 155 5.31 -11.18 15.66
C ASN A 155 5.10 -12.61 16.19
N ASN A 156 4.01 -13.28 15.79
CA ASN A 156 3.63 -14.63 16.25
C ASN A 156 3.52 -14.74 17.78
N ILE A 157 3.06 -13.69 18.43
CA ILE A 157 2.74 -13.68 19.86
C ILE A 157 1.30 -14.16 20.05
N LEU A 158 0.34 -13.57 19.36
CA LEU A 158 -1.04 -14.06 19.33
C LEU A 158 -1.19 -15.07 18.17
N LEU A 159 -1.32 -16.36 18.52
CA LEU A 159 -1.25 -17.47 17.58
C LEU A 159 -2.62 -17.69 16.91
N LYS A 160 -2.81 -17.17 15.70
CA LYS A 160 -4.06 -17.30 14.92
C LYS A 160 -4.61 -18.73 14.88
N LYS A 161 -3.74 -19.73 14.83
CA LYS A 161 -4.11 -21.16 14.74
C LYS A 161 -4.71 -21.72 16.04
N ASN A 162 -4.41 -21.08 17.18
CA ASN A 162 -4.86 -21.54 18.49
C ASN A 162 -6.19 -20.89 18.88
N ILE A 163 -6.60 -19.82 18.21
CA ILE A 163 -7.82 -19.07 18.53
C ILE A 163 -9.04 -19.91 18.17
N ASP A 164 -9.87 -20.22 19.17
CA ASP A 164 -11.18 -20.79 18.95
C ASP A 164 -12.18 -19.66 18.62
N THR A 165 -12.56 -19.56 17.35
CA THR A 165 -13.49 -18.53 16.88
C THR A 165 -14.93 -18.70 17.38
N SER A 166 -15.25 -19.81 18.06
CA SER A 166 -16.53 -20.05 18.72
C SER A 166 -16.51 -19.73 20.23
N ASP A 167 -15.35 -19.36 20.77
CA ASP A 167 -15.19 -19.00 22.18
C ASP A 167 -15.99 -17.73 22.51
N GLU A 168 -16.69 -17.73 23.65
CA GLU A 168 -17.60 -16.64 24.03
C GLU A 168 -16.86 -15.30 24.20
N VAL A 169 -15.67 -15.30 24.81
CA VAL A 169 -14.86 -14.07 25.02
C VAL A 169 -14.28 -13.57 23.71
N TYR A 170 -13.88 -14.47 22.80
CA TYR A 170 -13.50 -14.08 21.45
C TYR A 170 -14.64 -13.37 20.70
N LEU A 171 -15.87 -13.92 20.79
CA LEU A 171 -17.03 -13.29 20.16
C LEU A 171 -17.39 -11.94 20.81
N GLN A 172 -17.26 -11.83 22.13
CA GLN A 172 -17.45 -10.53 22.82
C GLN A 172 -16.42 -9.49 22.39
N TRP A 173 -15.16 -9.89 22.22
CA TRP A 173 -14.12 -9.03 21.65
C TRP A 173 -14.45 -8.59 20.22
N GLN A 174 -14.83 -9.53 19.34
CA GLN A 174 -15.20 -9.23 17.95
C GLN A 174 -16.39 -8.27 17.86
N ASN A 175 -17.32 -8.33 18.81
CA ASN A 175 -18.46 -7.42 18.89
C ASN A 175 -18.16 -6.12 19.68
N GLY A 176 -16.93 -5.96 20.17
CA GLY A 176 -16.51 -4.79 20.93
C GLY A 176 -17.11 -4.67 22.34
N ALA A 177 -17.71 -5.73 22.86
CA ALA A 177 -18.39 -5.72 24.17
C ALA A 177 -17.42 -5.72 25.35
N ILE A 178 -16.17 -6.13 25.15
CA ILE A 178 -15.12 -6.17 26.16
C ILE A 178 -13.91 -5.33 25.73
N GLY A 179 -13.05 -4.99 26.69
CA GLY A 179 -11.81 -4.25 26.44
C GLY A 179 -10.62 -5.16 26.09
N PRO A 180 -9.50 -4.56 25.62
CA PRO A 180 -8.29 -5.31 25.26
C PRO A 180 -7.69 -6.06 26.43
N GLN A 181 -7.77 -5.51 27.65
CA GLN A 181 -7.29 -6.14 28.88
C GLN A 181 -7.95 -7.51 29.11
N GLU A 182 -9.28 -7.56 29.05
CA GLU A 182 -10.05 -8.78 29.28
C GLU A 182 -9.76 -9.82 28.19
N TYR A 183 -9.74 -9.40 26.93
CA TYR A 183 -9.41 -10.26 25.80
C TYR A 183 -8.02 -10.88 25.89
N LEU A 184 -6.98 -10.09 26.20
CA LEU A 184 -5.60 -10.56 26.28
C LEU A 184 -5.38 -11.49 27.49
N ASN A 185 -5.99 -11.19 28.65
CA ASN A 185 -5.95 -12.11 29.81
C ASN A 185 -6.59 -13.46 29.46
N HIS A 186 -7.73 -13.45 28.78
CA HIS A 186 -8.37 -14.68 28.32
C HIS A 186 -7.51 -15.44 27.30
N ALA A 187 -6.86 -14.73 26.36
CA ALA A 187 -5.97 -15.32 25.37
C ALA A 187 -4.76 -16.02 26.03
N ILE A 188 -4.21 -15.45 27.11
CA ILE A 188 -3.17 -16.10 27.92
C ILE A 188 -3.72 -17.37 28.57
N ALA A 189 -4.88 -17.30 29.22
CA ALA A 189 -5.48 -18.43 29.92
C ALA A 189 -5.82 -19.61 28.98
N LYS A 190 -6.13 -19.31 27.72
CA LYS A 190 -6.44 -20.30 26.67
C LYS A 190 -5.21 -20.82 25.91
N GLY A 191 -4.01 -20.29 26.19
CA GLY A 191 -2.79 -20.64 25.46
C GLY A 191 -2.78 -20.15 24.01
N TRP A 192 -3.48 -19.04 23.72
CA TRP A 192 -3.43 -18.38 22.41
C TRP A 192 -2.20 -17.47 22.27
N ILE A 193 -1.56 -17.13 23.39
CA ILE A 193 -0.36 -16.30 23.44
C ILE A 193 0.88 -17.21 23.56
N ASP A 194 1.89 -16.95 22.72
CA ASP A 194 3.20 -17.58 22.82
C ASP A 194 4.09 -16.79 23.79
N ILE A 195 4.13 -17.24 25.02
CA ILE A 195 4.88 -16.61 26.10
C ILE A 195 6.41 -16.68 25.92
N THR A 196 6.90 -17.47 24.98
CA THR A 196 8.35 -17.58 24.71
C THR A 196 8.90 -16.41 23.89
N LYS A 197 8.03 -15.55 23.38
CA LYS A 197 8.39 -14.41 22.53
C LYS A 197 8.72 -13.13 23.28
N PHE A 198 8.41 -13.06 24.57
CA PHE A 198 8.73 -11.93 25.44
C PHE A 198 9.30 -12.42 26.77
N SER A 199 10.03 -11.54 27.46
CA SER A 199 10.78 -11.92 28.67
C SER A 199 9.83 -12.10 29.86
N VAL A 200 9.72 -13.32 30.34
CA VAL A 200 9.09 -13.65 31.62
C VAL A 200 10.17 -14.02 32.60
N SER A 201 10.14 -13.44 33.81
CA SER A 201 11.26 -13.45 34.76
C SER A 201 11.57 -14.83 35.35
N GLU A 202 10.61 -15.77 35.37
CA GLU A 202 10.79 -17.10 35.93
C GLU A 202 10.06 -18.20 35.12
N LYS A 203 10.57 -19.44 35.22
CA LYS A 203 10.03 -20.63 34.56
C LYS A 203 8.61 -21.02 35.03
N TYR A 204 8.15 -20.45 36.13
CA TYR A 204 6.86 -20.72 36.76
C TYR A 204 6.11 -19.42 37.10
N SER A 205 6.11 -18.46 36.19
CA SER A 205 5.35 -17.22 36.34
C SER A 205 3.85 -17.50 36.39
N ASP A 206 3.16 -16.77 37.25
CA ASP A 206 1.69 -16.83 37.26
C ASP A 206 1.06 -16.04 36.08
N SER A 207 -0.26 -16.13 35.93
CA SER A 207 -0.95 -15.46 34.83
C SER A 207 -0.85 -13.92 34.86
N THR A 208 -0.68 -13.34 36.04
CA THR A 208 -0.54 -11.91 36.24
C THR A 208 0.83 -11.44 35.76
N GLU A 209 1.89 -12.13 36.17
CA GLU A 209 3.27 -11.85 35.73
C GLU A 209 3.42 -11.99 34.19
N ILE A 210 2.75 -12.98 33.59
CA ILE A 210 2.73 -13.18 32.15
C ILE A 210 2.01 -12.01 31.46
N TYR A 211 0.88 -11.58 32.02
CA TYR A 211 0.12 -10.44 31.48
C TYR A 211 0.91 -9.12 31.59
N ASP A 212 1.55 -8.88 32.73
CA ASP A 212 2.39 -7.68 32.93
C ASP A 212 3.56 -7.64 31.93
N ALA A 213 4.22 -8.80 31.72
CA ALA A 213 5.29 -8.92 30.73
C ALA A 213 4.78 -8.70 29.28
N LEU A 214 3.56 -9.14 28.94
CA LEU A 214 2.93 -8.87 27.66
C LEU A 214 2.63 -7.38 27.49
N CYS A 215 2.12 -6.72 28.53
CA CYS A 215 1.88 -5.28 28.52
C CYS A 215 3.18 -4.49 28.31
N ASP A 216 4.24 -4.85 29.01
CA ASP A 216 5.56 -4.22 28.83
C ASP A 216 6.10 -4.44 27.42
N TYR A 217 5.93 -5.64 26.86
CA TYR A 217 6.30 -5.91 25.49
C TYR A 217 5.52 -5.00 24.52
N ILE A 218 4.18 -4.93 24.64
CA ILE A 218 3.34 -4.08 23.79
C ILE A 218 3.79 -2.62 23.84
N LEU A 219 3.97 -2.07 25.05
CA LEU A 219 4.31 -0.67 25.24
C LEU A 219 5.71 -0.31 24.72
N ASN A 220 6.66 -1.25 24.83
CA ASN A 220 8.00 -1.06 24.29
C ASN A 220 8.01 -1.14 22.76
N ASP A 221 7.28 -2.09 22.17
CA ASP A 221 7.24 -2.31 20.73
C ASP A 221 6.59 -1.12 20.03
N ILE A 222 5.38 -0.68 20.44
CA ILE A 222 4.69 0.46 19.86
C ILE A 222 5.45 1.79 19.98
N SER A 223 6.38 1.89 20.92
CA SER A 223 7.18 3.11 21.11
C SER A 223 8.17 3.36 19.97
N THR A 224 8.56 2.31 19.24
CA THR A 224 9.55 2.33 18.15
C THR A 224 9.03 1.79 16.84
N ASP A 225 7.81 1.26 16.81
CA ASP A 225 7.18 0.70 15.63
C ASP A 225 6.82 1.78 14.61
N SER A 226 7.32 1.62 13.38
CA SER A 226 7.15 2.58 12.29
C SER A 226 5.69 2.68 11.83
N ASP A 227 4.98 1.55 11.76
CA ASP A 227 3.60 1.53 11.25
C ASP A 227 2.65 2.09 12.32
N PHE A 228 2.90 1.80 13.60
CA PHE A 228 2.16 2.44 14.69
C PHE A 228 2.41 3.95 14.73
N THR A 229 3.65 4.39 14.50
CA THR A 229 4.03 5.79 14.37
C THR A 229 3.21 6.49 13.28
N LYS A 230 3.01 5.85 12.11
CA LYS A 230 2.21 6.38 11.02
C LYS A 230 0.74 6.58 11.40
N ILE A 231 0.15 5.68 12.19
CA ILE A 231 -1.23 5.85 12.68
C ILE A 231 -1.34 7.10 13.57
N ILE A 232 -0.34 7.38 14.42
CA ILE A 232 -0.33 8.61 15.23
C ILE A 232 -0.24 9.85 14.33
N TYR A 233 0.60 9.84 13.28
CA TYR A 233 0.68 10.93 12.31
C TYR A 233 -0.65 11.15 11.58
N GLU A 234 -1.36 10.08 11.22
CA GLU A 234 -2.67 10.17 10.59
C GLU A 234 -3.64 11.00 11.41
N TYR A 235 -3.79 10.68 12.70
CA TYR A 235 -4.68 11.42 13.60
C TYR A 235 -4.21 12.85 13.88
N LEU A 236 -2.89 13.10 13.91
CA LEU A 236 -2.36 14.45 14.03
C LEU A 236 -2.69 15.31 12.81
N ILE A 237 -2.69 14.72 11.62
CA ILE A 237 -3.07 15.40 10.37
C ILE A 237 -4.59 15.58 10.28
N GLN A 238 -5.37 14.57 10.61
CA GLN A 238 -6.84 14.64 10.60
C GLN A 238 -7.38 15.70 11.57
N THR A 239 -6.71 15.91 12.71
CA THR A 239 -7.07 16.91 13.71
C THR A 239 -6.42 18.29 13.49
N ASP A 240 -5.70 18.47 12.38
CA ASP A 240 -4.96 19.70 12.02
C ASP A 240 -3.90 20.12 13.08
N ALA A 241 -3.48 19.18 13.92
CA ALA A 241 -2.36 19.40 14.84
C ALA A 241 -1.03 19.49 14.09
N ILE A 242 -0.90 18.72 13.03
CA ILE A 242 0.10 18.87 11.98
C ILE A 242 -0.63 19.37 10.73
N THR A 243 -0.25 20.54 10.27
CA THR A 243 -0.94 21.24 9.20
C THR A 243 -0.41 20.85 7.83
N GLY A 244 -1.26 20.89 6.80
CA GLY A 244 -0.84 20.71 5.42
C GLY A 244 0.25 21.71 4.99
N ARG A 245 0.33 22.91 5.60
CA ARG A 245 1.40 23.89 5.36
C ARG A 245 2.76 23.38 5.82
N GLN A 246 2.85 22.82 7.02
CA GLN A 246 4.08 22.23 7.55
C GLN A 246 4.56 21.10 6.63
N LEU A 247 3.65 20.21 6.20
CA LEU A 247 4.00 19.11 5.31
C LEU A 247 4.45 19.59 3.93
N CYS A 248 3.77 20.60 3.35
CA CYS A 248 4.21 21.18 2.08
C CYS A 248 5.60 21.86 2.15
N LEU A 249 5.94 22.49 3.27
CA LEU A 249 7.28 23.07 3.49
C LEU A 249 8.35 22.00 3.65
N ILE A 250 8.03 20.89 4.35
CA ILE A 250 8.94 19.75 4.51
C ILE A 250 9.30 19.11 3.17
N LEU A 251 8.41 19.13 2.16
CA LEU A 251 8.74 18.64 0.82
C LEU A 251 9.93 19.38 0.19
N PHE A 252 10.08 20.67 0.46
CA PHE A 252 11.26 21.44 0.05
C PHE A 252 12.47 21.15 0.95
N ASP A 253 12.26 21.08 2.27
CA ASP A 253 13.32 20.82 3.24
C ASP A 253 14.06 19.50 2.97
N GLN A 254 13.30 18.46 2.56
CA GLN A 254 13.83 17.14 2.19
C GLN A 254 14.19 17.01 0.70
N ASN A 255 14.17 18.09 -0.07
CA ASN A 255 14.46 18.10 -1.52
C ASN A 255 13.58 17.13 -2.34
N ILE A 256 12.36 16.86 -1.90
CA ILE A 256 11.36 16.12 -2.66
C ILE A 256 10.84 17.00 -3.80
N LEU A 257 10.57 18.26 -3.51
CA LEU A 257 10.34 19.31 -4.50
C LEU A 257 11.61 20.13 -4.72
N ALA A 258 11.80 20.57 -5.95
CA ALA A 258 12.89 21.51 -6.27
C ALA A 258 12.67 22.84 -5.54
N PHE A 259 13.75 23.46 -5.05
CA PHE A 259 13.69 24.74 -4.35
C PHE A 259 12.99 25.82 -5.21
N ASP A 260 11.97 26.46 -4.63
CA ASP A 260 11.25 27.57 -5.22
C ASP A 260 10.97 28.62 -4.12
N GLU A 261 11.58 29.80 -4.27
CA GLU A 261 11.50 30.88 -3.27
C GLU A 261 10.09 31.46 -3.16
N ASP A 262 9.36 31.56 -4.28
CA ASP A 262 8.03 32.14 -4.34
C ASP A 262 7.00 31.20 -3.68
N ASP A 263 7.09 29.90 -3.97
CA ASP A 263 6.25 28.87 -3.34
C ASP A 263 6.49 28.80 -1.83
N ILE A 264 7.76 28.77 -1.40
CA ILE A 264 8.12 28.72 0.03
C ILE A 264 7.65 29.97 0.76
N ALA A 265 7.86 31.14 0.18
CA ALA A 265 7.40 32.41 0.75
C ALA A 265 5.86 32.49 0.79
N GLY A 266 5.20 32.02 -0.27
CA GLY A 266 3.75 31.97 -0.37
C GLY A 266 3.11 31.05 0.65
N LEU A 267 3.65 29.86 0.86
CA LEU A 267 3.21 28.90 1.88
C LEU A 267 3.47 29.46 3.28
N SER A 268 4.67 29.95 3.57
CA SER A 268 5.05 30.49 4.87
C SER A 268 4.23 31.73 5.23
N GLY A 269 4.01 32.62 4.26
CA GLY A 269 3.23 33.85 4.43
C GLY A 269 1.72 33.65 4.39
N GLY A 270 1.23 32.44 4.04
CA GLY A 270 -0.20 32.12 3.97
C GLY A 270 -0.91 32.68 2.75
N THR A 271 -0.21 33.14 1.74
CA THR A 271 -0.77 33.60 0.45
C THR A 271 -1.10 32.43 -0.48
N ILE A 272 -0.43 31.30 -0.32
CA ILE A 272 -0.71 30.06 -1.01
C ILE A 272 -1.39 29.09 -0.04
N ALA A 273 -2.56 28.58 -0.43
CA ALA A 273 -3.28 27.56 0.33
C ALA A 273 -2.63 26.19 0.12
N PRO A 274 -2.26 25.45 1.18
CA PRO A 274 -1.59 24.15 1.06
C PRO A 274 -2.34 23.14 0.19
N ALA A 275 -3.67 23.09 0.28
CA ALA A 275 -4.50 22.21 -0.54
C ALA A 275 -4.40 22.52 -2.04
N SER A 276 -4.38 23.80 -2.42
CA SER A 276 -4.22 24.21 -3.82
C SER A 276 -2.81 23.89 -4.31
N PHE A 277 -1.80 24.15 -3.47
CA PHE A 277 -0.41 23.85 -3.76
C PHE A 277 -0.18 22.37 -4.06
N ILE A 278 -0.57 21.47 -3.15
CA ILE A 278 -0.34 20.04 -3.34
C ILE A 278 -1.11 19.49 -4.55
N LYS A 279 -2.31 19.98 -4.82
CA LYS A 279 -3.09 19.63 -6.02
C LYS A 279 -2.37 20.03 -7.29
N GLU A 280 -1.77 21.22 -7.33
CA GLU A 280 -0.96 21.68 -8.47
C GLU A 280 0.26 20.77 -8.68
N LYS A 281 0.99 20.44 -7.60
CA LYS A 281 2.16 19.55 -7.69
C LYS A 281 1.80 18.15 -8.18
N ILE A 282 0.61 17.63 -7.84
CA ILE A 282 0.08 16.37 -8.38
C ILE A 282 -0.26 16.52 -9.86
N GLN A 283 -0.94 17.60 -10.25
CA GLN A 283 -1.32 17.83 -11.63
C GLN A 283 -0.11 17.95 -12.56
N ASN A 284 0.96 18.58 -12.08
CA ASN A 284 2.21 18.78 -12.81
C ASN A 284 3.16 17.57 -12.74
N LEU A 285 2.78 16.50 -12.04
CA LEU A 285 3.60 15.29 -11.80
C LEU A 285 4.90 15.58 -11.04
N GLU A 286 4.98 16.69 -10.30
CA GLU A 286 6.06 16.95 -9.35
C GLU A 286 5.92 16.03 -8.11
N ILE A 287 4.68 15.65 -7.81
CA ILE A 287 4.33 14.53 -6.90
C ILE A 287 3.49 13.55 -7.70
N THR A 288 3.99 12.33 -7.85
CA THR A 288 3.36 11.32 -8.69
C THR A 288 2.30 10.51 -7.95
N PRO A 289 1.32 9.92 -8.66
CA PRO A 289 0.37 8.99 -8.04
C PRO A 289 1.04 7.81 -7.34
N ALA A 290 2.17 7.33 -7.86
CA ALA A 290 2.95 6.26 -7.25
C ALA A 290 3.57 6.64 -5.90
N GLN A 291 3.94 7.91 -5.72
CA GLN A 291 4.42 8.43 -4.44
C GLN A 291 3.30 8.56 -3.41
N LEU A 292 2.09 8.92 -3.83
CA LEU A 292 0.95 9.02 -2.92
C LEU A 292 0.36 7.65 -2.59
N ALA A 293 0.37 6.70 -3.54
CA ALA A 293 -0.27 5.39 -3.42
C ALA A 293 -1.76 5.43 -3.03
N LEU A 294 -2.44 6.54 -3.37
CA LEU A 294 -3.89 6.70 -3.22
C LEU A 294 -4.62 6.06 -4.40
N ASP A 295 -5.78 5.48 -4.16
CA ASP A 295 -6.53 4.79 -5.21
C ASP A 295 -7.28 5.80 -6.13
N PRO A 296 -7.07 5.73 -7.48
CA PRO A 296 -6.17 4.81 -8.19
C PRO A 296 -4.71 5.30 -8.22
N CYS A 297 -3.76 4.42 -7.90
CA CYS A 297 -2.32 4.71 -8.00
C CYS A 297 -1.60 3.84 -9.01
N ALA A 298 -2.30 2.92 -9.66
CA ALA A 298 -1.72 1.95 -10.58
C ALA A 298 -2.58 1.77 -11.84
N GLY A 299 -1.93 1.38 -12.94
CA GLY A 299 -2.58 1.09 -14.19
C GLY A 299 -1.73 0.26 -15.12
N SER A 300 -2.31 -0.26 -16.19
CA SER A 300 -1.58 -1.02 -17.19
C SER A 300 -2.17 -0.84 -18.59
N CYS A 301 -1.31 -0.98 -19.59
CA CYS A 301 -1.70 -0.95 -20.99
C CYS A 301 -0.90 -1.97 -21.78
N VAL A 302 -1.61 -2.74 -22.62
CA VAL A 302 -1.00 -3.70 -23.54
C VAL A 302 -1.45 -3.35 -24.95
N ILE A 303 -0.48 -3.13 -25.85
CA ILE A 303 -0.73 -2.82 -27.26
C ILE A 303 -0.15 -3.94 -28.11
N THR A 304 -0.99 -4.52 -28.97
CA THR A 304 -0.61 -5.60 -29.87
C THR A 304 -0.89 -5.23 -31.33
N ASP A 305 -0.04 -5.69 -32.24
CA ASP A 305 -0.33 -5.64 -33.68
C ASP A 305 -1.45 -6.62 -34.02
N THR A 306 -2.50 -6.15 -34.68
CA THR A 306 -3.67 -6.97 -34.98
C THR A 306 -3.46 -7.99 -36.10
N LYS A 307 -2.37 -7.87 -36.88
CA LYS A 307 -2.05 -8.78 -37.99
C LYS A 307 -1.08 -9.86 -37.55
N THR A 308 -0.03 -9.47 -36.78
CA THR A 308 1.04 -10.39 -36.41
C THR A 308 0.86 -10.97 -35.00
N GLY A 309 0.11 -10.28 -34.14
CA GLY A 309 -0.03 -10.62 -32.72
C GLY A 309 1.16 -10.19 -31.87
N GLU A 310 2.14 -9.48 -32.44
CA GLU A 310 3.30 -8.97 -31.74
C GLU A 310 2.88 -7.97 -30.67
N VAL A 311 3.50 -8.03 -29.50
CA VAL A 311 3.30 -7.06 -28.41
C VAL A 311 4.22 -5.87 -28.66
N LEU A 312 3.62 -4.72 -28.97
CA LEU A 312 4.33 -3.48 -29.26
C LEU A 312 4.56 -2.63 -28.01
N ALA A 313 3.69 -2.73 -27.01
CA ALA A 313 3.88 -2.12 -25.71
C ALA A 313 3.24 -3.00 -24.63
N LEU A 314 3.91 -3.11 -23.49
CA LEU A 314 3.48 -3.83 -22.29
C LEU A 314 3.84 -2.97 -21.08
N VAL A 315 2.94 -2.08 -20.69
CA VAL A 315 3.20 -1.05 -19.69
C VAL A 315 2.50 -1.40 -18.38
N SER A 316 3.24 -1.33 -17.31
CA SER A 316 2.77 -1.38 -15.93
C SER A 316 3.17 -0.08 -15.22
N TYR A 317 2.22 0.65 -14.67
CA TYR A 317 2.44 1.82 -13.83
C TYR A 317 1.99 1.48 -12.39
N PRO A 318 2.75 1.85 -11.33
CA PRO A 318 4.08 2.40 -11.42
C PRO A 318 5.11 1.37 -11.92
N GLY A 319 6.20 1.89 -12.47
CA GLY A 319 7.36 1.11 -12.86
C GLY A 319 8.55 1.34 -11.93
N TYR A 320 9.68 0.75 -12.28
CA TYR A 320 10.96 0.93 -11.58
C TYR A 320 12.13 0.96 -12.55
N ASP A 321 13.24 1.55 -12.11
CA ASP A 321 14.49 1.53 -12.90
C ASP A 321 15.21 0.19 -12.74
N GLY A 322 15.05 -0.69 -13.75
CA GLY A 322 15.70 -2.00 -13.78
C GLY A 322 17.22 -1.94 -13.80
N ASN A 323 17.85 -0.81 -14.24
CA ASN A 323 19.30 -0.68 -14.24
C ASN A 323 19.87 -0.63 -12.81
N ARG A 324 19.13 -0.05 -11.85
CA ARG A 324 19.54 -0.03 -10.43
C ARG A 324 19.46 -1.40 -9.77
N LEU A 325 18.74 -2.34 -10.38
CA LEU A 325 18.61 -3.73 -9.91
C LEU A 325 19.45 -4.72 -10.69
N ALA A 326 20.13 -4.27 -11.77
CA ALA A 326 20.98 -5.11 -12.62
C ALA A 326 22.41 -5.17 -12.05
N ASN A 327 23.08 -6.32 -12.24
CA ASN A 327 24.46 -6.60 -11.80
C ASN A 327 24.64 -6.44 -10.28
N THR A 328 24.95 -5.23 -9.79
CA THR A 328 25.00 -4.94 -8.36
C THR A 328 23.68 -4.28 -7.98
N VAL A 329 22.89 -4.98 -7.16
CA VAL A 329 21.57 -4.50 -6.71
C VAL A 329 21.76 -3.31 -5.76
N ASP A 330 21.11 -2.21 -6.07
CA ASP A 330 20.94 -1.08 -5.16
C ASP A 330 19.92 -1.48 -4.08
N SER A 331 20.42 -1.88 -2.92
CA SER A 331 19.59 -2.44 -1.84
C SER A 331 18.61 -1.42 -1.25
N ASP A 332 19.02 -0.16 -1.13
CA ASP A 332 18.15 0.90 -0.57
C ASP A 332 17.00 1.18 -1.52
N TYR A 333 17.29 1.24 -2.81
CA TYR A 333 16.26 1.38 -3.84
C TYR A 333 15.31 0.17 -3.87
N PHE A 334 15.84 -1.05 -3.80
CA PHE A 334 15.01 -2.25 -3.77
C PHE A 334 14.08 -2.26 -2.56
N ASN A 335 14.60 -1.91 -1.38
CA ASN A 335 13.80 -1.80 -0.16
C ASN A 335 12.72 -0.73 -0.30
N SER A 336 13.02 0.44 -0.88
CA SER A 336 12.01 1.48 -1.12
C SER A 336 10.90 1.01 -2.06
N LEU A 337 11.21 0.20 -3.09
CA LEU A 337 10.20 -0.40 -3.96
C LEU A 337 9.31 -1.43 -3.26
N GLN A 338 9.88 -2.20 -2.31
CA GLN A 338 9.12 -3.18 -1.53
C GLN A 338 8.17 -2.51 -0.53
N GLN A 339 8.57 -1.37 0.03
CA GLN A 339 7.79 -0.61 1.01
C GLN A 339 6.75 0.30 0.36
N ASN A 340 6.83 0.53 -0.96
CA ASN A 340 5.89 1.38 -1.67
C ASN A 340 4.52 0.70 -1.82
N ASN A 341 3.49 1.30 -1.25
CA ASN A 341 2.12 0.79 -1.26
C ASN A 341 1.50 0.74 -2.67
N ALA A 342 2.01 1.51 -3.65
CA ALA A 342 1.62 1.42 -5.05
C ALA A 342 2.19 0.17 -5.77
N ARG A 343 3.04 -0.64 -5.10
CA ARG A 343 3.57 -1.93 -5.55
C ARG A 343 4.26 -1.90 -6.92
N PRO A 344 5.31 -1.10 -7.11
CA PRO A 344 5.99 -0.97 -8.41
C PRO A 344 6.61 -2.28 -8.91
N LEU A 345 6.93 -3.23 -8.04
CA LEU A 345 7.43 -4.56 -8.41
C LEU A 345 6.34 -5.51 -8.94
N TYR A 346 5.05 -5.16 -8.78
CA TYR A 346 3.95 -5.96 -9.28
C TYR A 346 3.65 -5.61 -10.74
N ASN A 347 3.70 -6.59 -11.65
CA ASN A 347 3.41 -6.36 -13.06
C ASN A 347 1.89 -6.33 -13.30
N TYR A 348 1.30 -5.15 -13.26
CA TYR A 348 -0.13 -4.95 -13.47
C TYR A 348 -0.60 -5.41 -14.84
N ALA A 349 0.25 -5.31 -15.89
CA ALA A 349 -0.12 -5.70 -17.25
C ALA A 349 -0.31 -7.22 -17.43
N THR A 350 0.38 -8.03 -16.61
CA THR A 350 0.36 -9.50 -16.75
C THR A 350 -0.24 -10.25 -15.57
N GLN A 351 -0.28 -9.63 -14.39
CA GLN A 351 -0.69 -10.32 -13.14
C GLN A 351 -2.01 -9.82 -12.58
N GLN A 352 -2.40 -8.57 -12.89
CA GLN A 352 -3.63 -7.98 -12.35
C GLN A 352 -4.86 -8.70 -12.89
N ARG A 353 -5.78 -9.04 -11.97
CA ARG A 353 -7.07 -9.63 -12.28
C ARG A 353 -8.16 -8.65 -11.89
N THR A 354 -8.79 -8.06 -12.88
CA THR A 354 -9.93 -7.15 -12.70
C THR A 354 -11.15 -7.70 -13.43
N ALA A 355 -12.33 -7.30 -12.97
CA ALA A 355 -13.56 -7.63 -13.70
C ALA A 355 -13.52 -6.97 -15.09
N PRO A 356 -13.74 -7.72 -16.18
CA PRO A 356 -13.62 -7.20 -17.56
C PRO A 356 -14.68 -6.14 -17.90
N GLY A 357 -15.74 -6.02 -17.10
CA GLY A 357 -16.81 -5.07 -17.33
C GLY A 357 -17.48 -5.25 -18.69
N SER A 358 -17.84 -4.11 -19.37
CA SER A 358 -18.53 -4.12 -20.68
C SER A 358 -17.77 -4.79 -21.81
N THR A 359 -16.43 -4.96 -21.67
CA THR A 359 -15.64 -5.68 -22.70
C THR A 359 -16.04 -7.15 -22.78
N PHE A 360 -16.55 -7.74 -21.70
CA PHE A 360 -17.05 -9.11 -21.66
C PHE A 360 -18.37 -9.29 -22.45
N LYS A 361 -19.07 -8.22 -22.78
CA LYS A 361 -20.31 -8.32 -23.58
C LYS A 361 -20.08 -8.94 -24.94
N MET A 362 -18.94 -8.67 -25.58
CA MET A 362 -18.58 -9.29 -26.86
C MET A 362 -18.39 -10.81 -26.71
N VAL A 363 -17.80 -11.27 -25.60
CA VAL A 363 -17.66 -12.70 -25.30
C VAL A 363 -19.04 -13.33 -25.11
N SER A 364 -19.89 -12.69 -24.30
CA SER A 364 -21.26 -13.18 -24.04
C SER A 364 -22.12 -13.23 -25.33
N ALA A 365 -22.03 -12.20 -26.16
CA ALA A 365 -22.74 -12.16 -27.43
C ALA A 365 -22.24 -13.26 -28.39
N THR A 366 -20.92 -13.42 -28.51
CA THR A 366 -20.33 -14.48 -29.35
C THR A 366 -20.74 -15.87 -28.87
N ALA A 367 -20.70 -16.12 -27.55
CA ALA A 367 -21.18 -17.38 -27.01
C ALA A 367 -22.65 -17.63 -27.27
N GLY A 368 -23.52 -16.63 -27.08
CA GLY A 368 -24.95 -16.73 -27.38
C GLY A 368 -25.26 -17.04 -28.85
N LEU A 369 -24.51 -16.43 -29.79
CA LEU A 369 -24.61 -16.70 -31.21
C LEU A 369 -24.09 -18.09 -31.56
N ALA A 370 -22.94 -18.51 -31.01
CA ALA A 370 -22.34 -19.81 -31.26
C ALA A 370 -23.20 -20.98 -30.77
N GLU A 371 -23.83 -20.80 -29.60
CA GLU A 371 -24.75 -21.78 -28.98
C GLU A 371 -26.21 -21.68 -29.55
N HIS A 372 -26.45 -20.82 -30.55
CA HIS A 372 -27.77 -20.59 -31.15
C HIS A 372 -28.86 -20.18 -30.14
N VAL A 373 -28.48 -19.57 -29.02
CA VAL A 373 -29.42 -19.04 -28.02
C VAL A 373 -30.02 -17.71 -28.48
N ILE A 374 -29.26 -16.96 -29.25
CA ILE A 374 -29.65 -15.67 -29.86
C ILE A 374 -29.25 -15.65 -31.34
N SER A 375 -29.85 -14.76 -32.11
CA SER A 375 -29.49 -14.51 -33.51
C SER A 375 -29.29 -13.02 -33.78
N THR A 376 -28.56 -12.69 -34.84
CA THR A 376 -28.30 -11.30 -35.24
C THR A 376 -29.54 -10.53 -35.71
N THR A 377 -30.66 -11.21 -35.92
CA THR A 377 -31.96 -10.63 -36.38
C THR A 377 -33.02 -10.67 -35.28
N GLU A 378 -32.74 -11.32 -34.17
CA GLU A 378 -33.68 -11.42 -33.06
C GLU A 378 -33.82 -10.07 -32.34
N GLN A 379 -35.05 -9.70 -32.05
CA GLN A 379 -35.38 -8.53 -31.29
C GLN A 379 -35.59 -8.88 -29.84
N ILE A 380 -34.80 -8.26 -28.95
CA ILE A 380 -34.88 -8.45 -27.53
C ILE A 380 -35.48 -7.19 -26.88
N GLN A 381 -36.51 -7.38 -26.05
CA GLN A 381 -37.12 -6.29 -25.32
C GLN A 381 -36.31 -5.96 -24.04
N ASP A 382 -35.65 -4.81 -24.03
CA ASP A 382 -35.09 -4.26 -22.82
C ASP A 382 -36.15 -3.49 -22.02
N LEU A 383 -36.41 -3.94 -20.78
CA LEU A 383 -37.33 -3.30 -19.84
C LEU A 383 -36.60 -2.44 -18.79
N GLY A 384 -35.30 -2.27 -18.95
CA GLY A 384 -34.45 -1.54 -18.01
C GLY A 384 -34.03 -2.33 -16.78
N VAL A 385 -34.81 -3.32 -16.36
CA VAL A 385 -34.50 -4.22 -15.21
C VAL A 385 -34.78 -5.67 -15.64
N TYR A 386 -33.80 -6.54 -15.44
CA TYR A 386 -33.98 -7.98 -15.67
C TYR A 386 -34.36 -8.68 -14.35
N LYS A 387 -35.64 -9.07 -14.25
CA LYS A 387 -36.24 -9.59 -13.00
C LYS A 387 -36.19 -11.11 -12.85
N ASN A 388 -35.58 -11.83 -13.81
CA ASN A 388 -35.57 -13.30 -13.79
C ASN A 388 -34.42 -13.89 -12.94
N VAL A 389 -33.64 -13.04 -12.29
CA VAL A 389 -32.55 -13.42 -11.36
C VAL A 389 -32.65 -12.62 -10.07
N SER A 390 -32.16 -13.19 -8.98
CA SER A 390 -32.33 -12.61 -7.63
C SER A 390 -31.67 -11.24 -7.42
N ASN A 391 -30.61 -10.92 -8.18
CA ASN A 391 -29.88 -9.65 -8.08
C ASN A 391 -30.44 -8.54 -9.01
N GLU A 392 -31.51 -8.83 -9.75
CA GLU A 392 -32.23 -7.90 -10.63
C GLU A 392 -31.32 -6.88 -11.34
N PRO A 393 -30.40 -7.31 -12.23
CA PRO A 393 -29.45 -6.39 -12.86
C PRO A 393 -30.20 -5.32 -13.66
N ARG A 394 -29.72 -4.08 -13.55
CA ARG A 394 -30.34 -2.90 -14.15
C ARG A 394 -29.46 -2.38 -15.28
N CYS A 395 -30.12 -2.01 -16.38
CA CYS A 395 -29.48 -1.30 -17.48
C CYS A 395 -29.00 0.10 -17.00
N TRP A 396 -27.93 0.61 -17.60
CA TRP A 396 -27.40 1.94 -17.24
C TRP A 396 -28.44 3.05 -17.46
N ILE A 397 -29.24 2.98 -18.53
CA ILE A 397 -30.28 3.97 -18.79
C ILE A 397 -31.38 3.94 -17.71
N TYR A 398 -31.65 2.77 -17.12
CA TYR A 398 -32.58 2.67 -15.99
C TYR A 398 -31.99 3.30 -14.72
N ARG A 399 -30.70 3.10 -14.49
CA ARG A 399 -30.02 3.71 -13.33
C ARG A 399 -30.01 5.23 -13.40
N SER A 400 -29.76 5.79 -14.60
CA SER A 400 -29.60 7.24 -14.79
C SER A 400 -30.93 7.95 -15.00
N PHE A 401 -31.90 7.33 -15.69
CA PHE A 401 -33.11 8.00 -16.18
C PHE A 401 -34.41 7.20 -15.93
N HIS A 402 -34.34 6.05 -15.25
CA HIS A 402 -35.44 5.12 -15.03
C HIS A 402 -36.12 4.67 -16.37
N GLY A 403 -35.36 4.69 -17.45
CA GLY A 403 -35.79 4.34 -18.79
C GLY A 403 -35.39 2.92 -19.21
N SER A 404 -35.65 2.60 -20.48
CA SER A 404 -35.22 1.35 -21.14
C SER A 404 -34.83 1.64 -22.57
N HIS A 405 -34.06 0.72 -23.21
CA HIS A 405 -33.72 0.85 -24.62
C HIS A 405 -34.86 0.37 -25.53
N GLY A 406 -35.91 -0.27 -25.00
CA GLY A 406 -37.00 -0.82 -25.80
C GLY A 406 -36.55 -2.07 -26.56
N LEU A 407 -36.96 -2.17 -27.83
CA LEU A 407 -36.55 -3.27 -28.70
C LEU A 407 -35.14 -3.02 -29.25
N ILE A 408 -34.24 -3.95 -28.99
CA ILE A 408 -32.84 -3.93 -29.44
C ILE A 408 -32.53 -5.18 -30.26
N VAL A 409 -31.55 -5.07 -31.16
CA VAL A 409 -30.95 -6.16 -31.93
C VAL A 409 -29.49 -6.24 -31.58
N ILE A 410 -28.90 -7.43 -31.61
CA ILE A 410 -27.47 -7.65 -31.31
C ILE A 410 -26.60 -7.18 -32.47
#